data_c3a330a442def4822a597e8e37db654f
#
_entry.id   c3a330a442def4822a597e8e37db654f
#
_cell.length_a   1.000
_cell.length_b   1.000
_cell.length_c   1.000
_cell.angle_alpha   90.00
_cell.angle_beta   90.00
_cell.angle_gamma   90.00
#
_symmetry.space_group_name_H-M   'P 1'
#
loop_
_entity.id
_entity.type
_entity.pdbx_description
1 polymer ?
#
loop_
_entity_poly.entity_id
_entity_poly.type
_entity_poly.pdbx_seq_one_letter_code
_entity_poly.pdbx_strand_id
1 'polypeptide(L)'
;MIVDTSAIVAIALNESGRDRLVDALLGAPAPKISAATLVEVGAVLMRRLAPEDLRRVERLIGQLGIATVPFDAEQAASATRAYREFGRGSGHPAGLNLGDCYSYALAAVTGEPLLYVGDDFSHTDITSALD
;
A
#
# COMPACT_ATOMS: atom_id res chain seq x y z
N MET A 1 10.21 -4.97 -0.16
CA MET A 1 8.94 -4.70 0.55
C MET A 1 8.16 -3.62 -0.18
N ILE A 2 6.91 -3.89 -0.45
CA ILE A 2 5.97 -2.94 -1.05
C ILE A 2 5.06 -2.40 0.06
N VAL A 3 4.68 -1.13 -0.03
CA VAL A 3 3.90 -0.46 1.01
C VAL A 3 2.52 -0.09 0.48
N ASP A 4 1.47 -0.54 1.17
CA ASP A 4 0.09 -0.22 0.83
C ASP A 4 -0.37 1.09 1.48
N THR A 5 -1.41 1.69 0.92
CA THR A 5 -2.09 2.86 1.49
C THR A 5 -2.42 2.67 2.97
N SER A 6 -2.94 1.50 3.34
CA SER A 6 -3.35 1.20 4.71
C SER A 6 -2.21 1.34 5.73
N ALA A 7 -1.00 0.96 5.35
CA ALA A 7 0.16 1.11 6.23
C ALA A 7 0.55 2.59 6.42
N ILE A 8 0.57 3.37 5.34
CA ILE A 8 0.89 4.81 5.42
C ILE A 8 -0.16 5.55 6.25
N VAL A 9 -1.44 5.26 6.01
CA VAL A 9 -2.55 5.90 6.75
C VAL A 9 -2.46 5.57 8.24
N ALA A 10 -2.18 4.33 8.60
CA ALA A 10 -2.03 3.93 10.00
C ALA A 10 -0.87 4.65 10.69
N ILE A 11 0.24 4.83 10.00
CA ILE A 11 1.39 5.58 10.51
C ILE A 11 1.06 7.06 10.64
N ALA A 12 0.47 7.66 9.61
CA ALA A 12 0.15 9.08 9.56
C ALA A 12 -0.86 9.50 10.61
N LEU A 13 -1.86 8.65 10.86
CA LEU A 13 -2.93 8.92 11.82
C LEU A 13 -2.66 8.34 13.21
N ASN A 14 -1.46 7.84 13.44
CA ASN A 14 -1.04 7.26 14.72
C ASN A 14 -2.00 6.18 15.22
N GLU A 15 -2.39 5.28 14.33
CA GLU A 15 -3.27 4.18 14.67
C GLU A 15 -2.55 3.07 15.44
N SER A 16 -3.32 2.18 16.08
CA SER A 16 -2.81 0.99 16.75
C SER A 16 -1.93 0.16 15.79
N GLY A 17 -0.78 -0.29 16.26
CA GLY A 17 0.16 -1.05 15.43
C GLY A 17 1.16 -0.20 14.66
N ARG A 18 1.09 1.14 14.76
CA ARG A 18 1.99 2.06 14.08
C ARG A 18 3.46 1.71 14.28
N ASP A 19 3.87 1.44 15.51
CA ASP A 19 5.29 1.20 15.81
C ASP A 19 5.79 -0.06 15.11
N ARG A 20 4.99 -1.11 15.03
CA ARG A 20 5.33 -2.34 14.31
C ARG A 20 5.53 -2.07 12.80
N LEU A 21 4.69 -1.21 12.22
CA LEU A 21 4.80 -0.82 10.81
C LEU A 21 6.08 -0.01 10.57
N VAL A 22 6.37 0.96 11.44
CA VAL A 22 7.58 1.77 11.33
C VAL A 22 8.82 0.91 11.47
N ASP A 23 8.85 0.00 12.44
CA ASP A 23 9.97 -0.92 12.64
C ASP A 23 10.21 -1.79 11.40
N ALA A 24 9.14 -2.30 10.79
CA ALA A 24 9.23 -3.08 9.55
C ALA A 24 9.84 -2.26 8.41
N LEU A 25 9.41 -1.00 8.25
CA LEU A 25 9.94 -0.10 7.23
C LEU A 25 11.41 0.24 7.46
N LEU A 26 11.78 0.56 8.69
CA LEU A 26 13.17 0.90 9.02
C LEU A 26 14.11 -0.30 8.87
N GLY A 27 13.60 -1.51 9.06
CA GLY A 27 14.36 -2.74 8.85
C GLY A 27 14.43 -3.20 7.40
N ALA A 28 13.63 -2.63 6.50
CA ALA A 28 13.61 -3.02 5.10
C ALA A 28 14.74 -2.30 4.32
N PRO A 29 15.51 -3.03 3.49
CA PRO A 29 16.63 -2.41 2.77
C PRO A 29 16.21 -1.45 1.66
N ALA A 30 15.05 -1.65 1.06
CA ALA A 30 14.57 -0.86 -0.07
C ALA A 30 13.04 -0.89 -0.18
N PRO A 31 12.31 -0.26 0.77
CA PRO A 31 10.86 -0.23 0.68
C PRO A 31 10.39 0.63 -0.50
N LYS A 32 9.31 0.20 -1.15
CA LYS A 32 8.78 0.83 -2.36
C LYS A 32 7.28 1.03 -2.26
N ILE A 33 6.80 2.06 -2.91
CA ILE A 33 5.36 2.32 -3.05
C ILE A 33 5.03 2.61 -4.53
N SER A 34 3.92 2.12 -5.01
CA SER A 34 3.43 2.45 -6.34
C SER A 34 3.09 3.94 -6.44
N ALA A 35 3.43 4.57 -7.56
CA ALA A 35 3.00 5.95 -7.84
C ALA A 35 1.48 6.08 -7.79
N ALA A 36 0.74 5.06 -8.23
CA ALA A 36 -0.72 5.04 -8.14
C ALA A 36 -1.20 4.97 -6.69
N THR A 37 -0.53 4.18 -5.85
CA THR A 37 -0.83 4.10 -4.41
C THR A 37 -0.57 5.43 -3.72
N LEU A 38 0.46 6.17 -4.11
CA LEU A 38 0.71 7.52 -3.56
C LEU A 38 -0.45 8.48 -3.82
N VAL A 39 -1.08 8.40 -4.98
CA VAL A 39 -2.28 9.21 -5.28
C VAL A 39 -3.41 8.85 -4.33
N GLU A 40 -3.62 7.56 -4.10
CA GLU A 40 -4.64 7.11 -3.15
C GLU A 40 -4.35 7.58 -1.72
N VAL A 41 -3.10 7.47 -1.26
CA VAL A 41 -2.68 7.99 0.05
C VAL A 41 -3.05 9.46 0.18
N GLY A 42 -2.70 10.27 -0.83
CA GLY A 42 -3.04 11.68 -0.85
C GLY A 42 -4.55 11.92 -0.77
N ALA A 43 -5.33 11.19 -1.57
CA ALA A 43 -6.79 11.33 -1.59
C ALA A 43 -7.44 10.96 -0.25
N VAL A 44 -6.96 9.89 0.39
CA VAL A 44 -7.47 9.46 1.71
C VAL A 44 -7.14 10.49 2.78
N LEU A 45 -5.88 10.94 2.83
CA LEU A 45 -5.43 11.84 3.89
C LEU A 45 -5.95 13.26 3.74
N MET A 46 -6.21 13.74 2.52
CA MET A 46 -6.83 15.05 2.28
C MET A 46 -8.20 15.20 2.98
N ARG A 47 -8.89 14.09 3.18
CA ARG A 47 -10.19 14.08 3.88
C ARG A 47 -10.04 14.10 5.39
N ARG A 48 -8.85 13.85 5.90
CA ARG A 48 -8.59 13.62 7.32
C ARG A 48 -7.64 14.65 7.93
N LEU A 49 -6.80 15.30 7.12
CA LEU A 49 -5.71 16.15 7.57
C LEU A 49 -5.73 17.54 6.93
N ALA A 50 -5.23 18.52 7.66
CA ALA A 50 -4.98 19.85 7.13
C ALA A 50 -3.79 19.84 6.15
N PRO A 51 -3.68 20.84 5.23
CA PRO A 51 -2.58 20.89 4.26
C PRO A 51 -1.17 20.79 4.86
N GLU A 52 -0.94 21.40 6.03
CA GLU A 52 0.36 21.33 6.72
C GLU A 52 0.70 19.89 7.12
N ASP A 53 -0.29 19.14 7.59
CA ASP A 53 -0.11 17.75 8.01
C ASP A 53 0.12 16.83 6.83
N LEU A 54 -0.51 17.12 5.68
CA LEU A 54 -0.22 16.41 4.43
C LEU A 54 1.25 16.56 4.03
N ARG A 55 1.79 17.76 4.12
CA ARG A 55 3.21 18.00 3.82
C ARG A 55 4.14 17.24 4.77
N ARG A 56 3.73 17.09 6.04
CA ARG A 56 4.47 16.27 7.02
C ARG A 56 4.48 14.80 6.61
N VAL A 57 3.37 14.28 6.11
CA VAL A 57 3.28 12.89 5.64
C VAL A 57 4.19 12.69 4.42
N GLU A 58 4.19 13.61 3.47
CA GLU A 58 5.09 13.54 2.32
C GLU A 58 6.57 13.47 2.75
N ARG A 59 6.95 14.32 3.71
CA ARG A 59 8.31 14.30 4.28
C ARG A 59 8.60 12.99 5.01
N LEU A 60 7.63 12.47 5.75
CA LEU A 60 7.75 11.20 6.46
C LEU A 60 8.03 10.04 5.50
N ILE A 61 7.30 9.97 4.39
CA ILE A 61 7.52 8.95 3.35
C ILE A 61 8.97 9.01 2.85
N GLY A 62 9.48 10.21 2.58
CA GLY A 62 10.87 10.41 2.18
C GLY A 62 11.87 9.99 3.27
N GLN A 63 11.60 10.35 4.52
CA GLN A 63 12.47 10.00 5.66
C GLN A 63 12.51 8.50 5.94
N LEU A 64 11.41 7.79 5.68
CA LEU A 64 11.35 6.33 5.83
C LEU A 64 12.08 5.61 4.69
N GLY A 65 12.60 6.33 3.71
CA GLY A 65 13.35 5.75 2.60
C GLY A 65 12.49 5.00 1.59
N ILE A 66 11.20 5.30 1.54
CA ILE A 66 10.26 4.63 0.62
C ILE A 66 10.41 5.23 -0.77
N ALA A 67 10.87 4.43 -1.73
CA ALA A 67 11.01 4.85 -3.12
C ALA A 67 9.69 4.71 -3.88
N THR A 68 9.36 5.70 -4.69
CA THR A 68 8.19 5.66 -5.55
C THR A 68 8.52 4.95 -6.86
N VAL A 69 7.73 3.94 -7.22
CA VAL A 69 7.87 3.17 -8.46
C VAL A 69 6.80 3.58 -9.46
N PRO A 70 7.16 3.92 -10.71
CA PRO A 70 6.16 4.25 -11.73
C PRO A 70 5.15 3.11 -11.92
N PHE A 71 3.88 3.47 -12.10
CA PHE A 71 2.82 2.51 -12.43
C PHE A 71 2.80 2.30 -13.94
N ASP A 72 3.30 1.16 -14.39
CA ASP A 72 3.50 0.85 -15.80
C ASP A 72 2.42 -0.09 -16.38
N ALA A 73 2.57 -0.41 -17.66
CA ALA A 73 1.61 -1.26 -18.37
C ALA A 73 1.54 -2.69 -17.80
N GLU A 74 2.66 -3.24 -17.35
CA GLU A 74 2.69 -4.57 -16.72
C GLU A 74 1.89 -4.58 -15.42
N GLN A 75 2.09 -3.57 -14.60
CA GLN A 75 1.32 -3.40 -13.37
C GLN A 75 -0.16 -3.16 -13.65
N ALA A 76 -0.50 -2.40 -14.68
CA ALA A 76 -1.89 -2.19 -15.07
C ALA A 76 -2.58 -3.50 -15.44
N ALA A 77 -1.92 -4.37 -16.19
CA ALA A 77 -2.43 -5.70 -16.53
C ALA A 77 -2.61 -6.57 -15.28
N SER A 78 -1.64 -6.57 -14.38
CA SER A 78 -1.70 -7.30 -13.12
C SER A 78 -2.84 -6.80 -12.22
N ALA A 79 -2.98 -5.48 -12.09
CA ALA A 79 -4.04 -4.86 -11.30
C ALA A 79 -5.43 -5.21 -11.85
N THR A 80 -5.60 -5.19 -13.16
CA THR A 80 -6.87 -5.56 -13.82
C THR A 80 -7.24 -7.01 -13.54
N ARG A 81 -6.28 -7.94 -13.64
CA ARG A 81 -6.50 -9.34 -13.29
C ARG A 81 -6.87 -9.51 -11.83
N ALA A 82 -6.16 -8.82 -10.93
CA ALA A 82 -6.43 -8.85 -9.50
C ALA A 82 -7.85 -8.37 -9.19
N TYR A 83 -8.28 -7.27 -9.81
CA TYR A 83 -9.62 -6.74 -9.59
C TYR A 83 -10.70 -7.71 -10.08
N ARG A 84 -10.46 -8.38 -11.21
CA ARG A 84 -11.36 -9.40 -11.74
C ARG A 84 -11.47 -10.61 -10.82
N GLU A 85 -10.34 -11.09 -10.28
CA GLU A 85 -10.26 -12.30 -9.46
C GLU A 85 -10.63 -12.05 -8.00
N PHE A 86 -10.09 -11.01 -7.38
CA PHE A 86 -10.19 -10.74 -5.95
C PHE A 86 -11.02 -9.51 -5.61
N GLY A 87 -11.47 -8.76 -6.61
CA GLY A 87 -12.07 -7.45 -6.42
C GLY A 87 -13.51 -7.49 -5.91
N ARG A 88 -13.99 -6.33 -5.49
CA ARG A 88 -15.38 -6.13 -5.11
C ARG A 88 -16.30 -6.51 -6.28
N GLY A 89 -17.35 -7.27 -5.96
CA GLY A 89 -18.30 -7.74 -6.97
C GLY A 89 -17.89 -9.03 -7.66
N SER A 90 -16.68 -9.55 -7.42
CA SER A 90 -16.23 -10.83 -7.98
C SER A 90 -16.78 -12.05 -7.23
N GLY A 91 -17.29 -11.84 -6.00
CA GLY A 91 -17.68 -12.93 -5.10
C GLY A 91 -16.53 -13.49 -4.27
N HIS A 92 -15.31 -13.04 -4.49
CA HIS A 92 -14.14 -13.50 -3.72
C HIS A 92 -14.11 -12.85 -2.32
N PRO A 93 -13.73 -13.58 -1.26
CA PRO A 93 -13.72 -13.04 0.11
C PRO A 93 -12.75 -11.87 0.32
N ALA A 94 -11.72 -11.72 -0.49
CA ALA A 94 -10.80 -10.58 -0.39
C ALA A 94 -11.50 -9.24 -0.61
N GLY A 95 -12.40 -9.16 -1.59
CA GLY A 95 -13.17 -7.96 -1.86
C GLY A 95 -12.31 -6.72 -2.08
N LEU A 96 -11.18 -6.84 -2.81
CA LEU A 96 -10.25 -5.75 -3.04
C LEU A 96 -10.93 -4.56 -3.71
N ASN A 97 -10.67 -3.36 -3.23
CA ASN A 97 -11.03 -2.15 -3.95
C ASN A 97 -9.97 -1.85 -5.04
N LEU A 98 -10.21 -0.83 -5.87
CA LEU A 98 -9.30 -0.51 -6.96
C LEU A 98 -7.90 -0.11 -6.44
N GLY A 99 -7.86 0.67 -5.36
CA GLY A 99 -6.59 1.08 -4.74
C GLY A 99 -5.75 -0.10 -4.24
N ASP A 100 -6.40 -1.11 -3.65
CA ASP A 100 -5.73 -2.34 -3.22
C ASP A 100 -5.03 -3.02 -4.40
N CYS A 101 -5.64 -2.97 -5.57
CA CYS A 101 -5.09 -3.62 -6.76
C CYS A 101 -3.80 -2.96 -7.26
N TYR A 102 -3.58 -1.69 -7.00
CA TYR A 102 -2.31 -1.04 -7.32
C TYR A 102 -1.16 -1.59 -6.47
N SER A 103 -1.39 -1.72 -5.17
CA SER A 103 -0.41 -2.31 -4.25
C SER A 103 -0.17 -3.79 -4.58
N TYR A 104 -1.25 -4.54 -4.81
CA TYR A 104 -1.18 -5.94 -5.25
C TYR A 104 -0.29 -6.08 -6.48
N ALA A 105 -0.54 -5.25 -7.51
CA ALA A 105 0.16 -5.35 -8.78
C ALA A 105 1.68 -5.17 -8.61
N LEU A 106 2.10 -4.17 -7.84
CA LEU A 106 3.53 -3.95 -7.62
C LEU A 106 4.15 -5.12 -6.84
N ALA A 107 3.49 -5.62 -5.81
CA ALA A 107 3.95 -6.79 -5.06
C ALA A 107 4.05 -8.03 -5.95
N ALA A 108 3.05 -8.26 -6.80
CA ALA A 108 3.02 -9.42 -7.70
C ALA A 108 4.12 -9.38 -8.76
N VAL A 109 4.33 -8.23 -9.42
CA VAL A 109 5.34 -8.14 -10.49
C VAL A 109 6.77 -8.14 -9.95
N THR A 110 6.98 -7.69 -8.72
CA THR A 110 8.30 -7.69 -8.08
C THR A 110 8.58 -8.97 -7.30
N GLY A 111 7.56 -9.73 -6.94
CA GLY A 111 7.69 -10.88 -6.05
C GLY A 111 8.01 -10.50 -4.60
N GLU A 112 7.82 -9.24 -4.23
CA GLU A 112 8.13 -8.75 -2.89
C GLU A 112 6.92 -8.80 -1.95
N PRO A 113 7.15 -8.95 -0.64
CA PRO A 113 6.06 -8.92 0.33
C PRO A 113 5.43 -7.54 0.43
N LEU A 114 4.18 -7.50 0.87
CA LEU A 114 3.38 -6.29 1.01
C LEU A 114 3.20 -5.93 2.49
N LEU A 115 3.47 -4.68 2.83
CA LEU A 115 3.17 -4.12 4.16
C LEU A 115 1.79 -3.49 4.11
N TYR A 116 0.84 -4.05 4.86
CA TYR A 116 -0.55 -3.61 4.88
C TYR A 116 -1.19 -3.80 6.26
N VAL A 117 -2.32 -3.16 6.46
CA VAL A 117 -3.18 -3.31 7.64
C VAL A 117 -4.55 -3.82 7.19
N GLY A 118 -5.15 -4.72 7.96
CA GLY A 118 -6.45 -5.31 7.65
C GLY A 118 -6.35 -6.70 7.04
N ASP A 119 -7.50 -7.24 6.63
CA ASP A 119 -7.61 -8.65 6.21
C ASP A 119 -7.70 -8.85 4.70
N ASP A 120 -7.88 -7.78 3.93
CA ASP A 120 -8.20 -7.87 2.50
C ASP A 120 -7.17 -8.70 1.72
N PHE A 121 -5.89 -8.39 1.89
CA PHE A 121 -4.82 -9.09 1.19
C PHE A 121 -4.55 -10.50 1.73
N SER A 122 -4.98 -10.81 2.96
CA SER A 122 -4.75 -12.13 3.56
C SER A 122 -5.50 -13.24 2.83
N HIS A 123 -6.52 -12.89 2.05
CA HIS A 123 -7.28 -13.83 1.23
C HIS A 123 -6.73 -13.96 -0.20
N THR A 124 -5.60 -13.34 -0.49
CA THR A 124 -4.93 -13.39 -1.79
C THR A 124 -3.63 -14.19 -1.70
N ASP A 125 -2.93 -14.29 -2.82
CA ASP A 125 -1.63 -14.97 -2.90
C ASP A 125 -0.44 -14.06 -2.52
N ILE A 126 -0.70 -12.83 -2.07
CA ILE A 126 0.36 -11.90 -1.67
C ILE A 126 0.90 -12.27 -0.29
N THR A 127 2.21 -12.27 -0.16
CA THR A 127 2.88 -12.51 1.13
C THR A 127 2.87 -11.22 1.97
N SER A 128 2.48 -11.36 3.24
CA SER A 128 2.55 -10.24 4.20
C SER A 128 3.99 -9.97 4.62
N ALA A 129 4.34 -8.69 4.73
CA ALA A 129 5.65 -8.26 5.21
C ALA A 129 5.81 -8.37 6.73
N LEU A 130 4.71 -8.58 7.46
CA LEU A 130 4.73 -8.66 8.93
C LEU A 130 4.78 -10.09 9.48
N ASP A 131 4.65 -11.07 8.63
CA ASP A 131 4.59 -12.48 9.07
C ASP A 131 5.95 -13.15 9.05
#